data_597b923b5b7a9d11e7910f3962a50798
#
_entry.id   597b923b5b7a9d11e7910f3962a50798
#
_cell.length_a   1.000
_cell.length_b   1.000
_cell.length_c   1.000
_cell.angle_alpha   90.00
_cell.angle_beta   90.00
_cell.angle_gamma   90.00
#
_symmetry.space_group_name_H-M   'P 1'
#
loop_
_entity.id
_entity.type
_entity.pdbx_description
1 polymer ?
#
loop_
_entity_poly.entity_id
_entity_poly.type
_entity_poly.pdbx_seq_one_letter_code
_entity_poly.pdbx_strand_id
1 'polypeptide(L)'
;MKRNLTIAAAAIMAVSCAKSEKAEPYASEEVFFNAWMEVRHPDAVPTSLGAYILEDVESGGEVYDADKQPYVFVRYTVTDLEGSVTSTNVERIAQQVGIYDRSSYYGPAGGIVAEDILPAGVEDMLRGMSIGGRRKAAIPAWLMTTKRYSKASEYLRHKDKESSYANSIYEVELVASTSDILKSEVDSLEKFTHKYLDGVDSLSYGFYYKQLKEPTDTNAFPSDTTVYINYTGRLLNGQVFDTTIQDTAKFYNVYSSSRTYEPVAVNWGEHYYDLTMGDSSSATSVITGFQLTLWEMRHYEKGVGLFYSPYGYTYSGSGKRIPSFAPLIFEIEIVDEPED
;
A
#
# COMPACT_ATOMS: atom_id res chain seq x y z
N MET A 1 -27.17 44.13 -81.38
CA MET A 1 -26.35 44.66 -80.26
C MET A 1 -26.84 44.00 -78.94
N LYS A 2 -26.13 43.03 -78.41
CA LYS A 2 -26.48 42.36 -77.14
C LYS A 2 -25.45 42.86 -76.12
N ARG A 3 -25.91 43.54 -75.08
CA ARG A 3 -25.08 43.93 -73.94
C ARG A 3 -25.09 42.80 -72.91
N ASN A 4 -23.93 42.22 -72.73
CA ASN A 4 -23.73 41.28 -71.63
C ASN A 4 -23.49 42.03 -70.30
N LEU A 5 -24.35 41.83 -69.34
CA LEU A 5 -24.19 42.33 -67.98
C LEU A 5 -23.50 41.26 -67.16
N THR A 6 -22.26 41.53 -66.76
CA THR A 6 -21.50 40.62 -65.87
C THR A 6 -21.78 41.08 -64.45
N ILE A 7 -22.44 40.20 -63.66
CA ILE A 7 -22.64 40.37 -62.21
C ILE A 7 -21.45 39.80 -61.53
N ALA A 8 -20.63 40.60 -60.88
CA ALA A 8 -19.56 40.17 -60.00
C ALA A 8 -20.15 39.89 -58.59
N ALA A 9 -20.22 38.63 -58.20
CA ALA A 9 -20.56 38.21 -56.82
C ALA A 9 -19.33 38.37 -55.97
N ALA A 10 -19.26 39.31 -55.04
CA ALA A 10 -18.28 39.46 -54.05
C ALA A 10 -18.64 38.47 -52.85
N ALA A 11 -17.92 37.39 -52.76
CA ALA A 11 -18.01 36.46 -51.57
C ALA A 11 -17.26 37.13 -50.42
N ILE A 12 -17.99 37.63 -49.43
CA ILE A 12 -17.42 38.05 -48.14
C ILE A 12 -17.16 36.79 -47.34
N MET A 13 -15.90 36.37 -47.29
CA MET A 13 -15.46 35.37 -46.32
C MET A 13 -15.34 36.04 -44.94
N ALA A 14 -16.36 35.86 -44.10
CA ALA A 14 -16.24 36.15 -42.70
C ALA A 14 -15.31 35.10 -42.07
N VAL A 15 -14.04 35.42 -41.88
CA VAL A 15 -13.13 34.66 -41.05
C VAL A 15 -13.58 34.89 -39.61
N SER A 16 -14.45 34.03 -39.13
CA SER A 16 -14.74 33.87 -37.70
C SER A 16 -13.50 33.31 -37.07
N CYS A 17 -12.65 34.17 -36.47
CA CYS A 17 -11.70 33.72 -35.46
C CYS A 17 -12.49 33.26 -34.23
N ALA A 18 -12.99 32.06 -34.25
CA ALA A 18 -13.36 31.39 -33.02
C ALA A 18 -12.06 31.24 -32.22
N LYS A 19 -11.85 32.11 -31.22
CA LYS A 19 -10.95 31.81 -30.13
C LYS A 19 -11.46 30.49 -29.54
N SER A 20 -10.80 29.37 -29.84
CA SER A 20 -10.97 28.18 -29.04
C SER A 20 -10.42 28.54 -27.66
N GLU A 21 -11.29 28.88 -26.72
CA GLU A 21 -10.93 28.80 -25.32
C GLU A 21 -10.42 27.38 -25.14
N LYS A 22 -9.14 27.25 -24.79
CA LYS A 22 -8.61 25.96 -24.36
C LYS A 22 -9.45 25.58 -23.14
N ALA A 23 -10.36 24.62 -23.32
CA ALA A 23 -11.11 24.07 -22.19
C ALA A 23 -10.08 23.65 -21.13
N GLU A 24 -10.27 24.13 -19.91
CA GLU A 24 -9.44 23.75 -18.80
C GLU A 24 -9.47 22.22 -18.70
N PRO A 25 -8.34 21.53 -18.65
CA PRO A 25 -8.30 20.06 -18.74
C PRO A 25 -9.26 19.36 -17.76
N TYR A 26 -9.43 19.92 -16.58
CA TYR A 26 -10.30 19.34 -15.54
C TYR A 26 -11.79 19.65 -15.74
N ALA A 27 -12.14 20.73 -16.39
CA ALA A 27 -13.54 20.98 -16.80
C ALA A 27 -13.98 19.94 -17.83
N SER A 28 -13.08 19.47 -18.68
CA SER A 28 -13.35 18.37 -19.61
C SER A 28 -13.52 17.02 -18.88
N GLU A 29 -12.76 16.76 -17.83
CA GLU A 29 -12.89 15.54 -17.01
C GLU A 29 -14.26 15.47 -16.30
N GLU A 30 -14.73 16.57 -15.73
CA GLU A 30 -16.06 16.64 -15.11
C GLU A 30 -17.18 16.45 -16.14
N VAL A 31 -17.08 17.12 -17.28
CA VAL A 31 -18.06 16.99 -18.38
C VAL A 31 -18.09 15.55 -18.90
N PHE A 32 -16.92 14.95 -19.09
CA PHE A 32 -16.80 13.58 -19.53
C PHE A 32 -17.41 12.60 -18.51
N PHE A 33 -17.10 12.75 -17.22
CA PHE A 33 -17.65 11.93 -16.17
C PHE A 33 -19.18 12.00 -16.12
N ASN A 34 -19.74 13.20 -16.16
CA ASN A 34 -21.19 13.40 -16.12
C ASN A 34 -21.87 12.79 -17.34
N ALA A 35 -21.33 12.97 -18.55
CA ALA A 35 -21.84 12.37 -19.77
C ALA A 35 -21.73 10.83 -19.73
N TRP A 36 -20.62 10.29 -19.19
CA TRP A 36 -20.44 8.86 -19.02
C TRP A 36 -21.49 8.27 -18.06
N MET A 37 -21.73 8.95 -16.91
CA MET A 37 -22.77 8.54 -15.95
C MET A 37 -24.15 8.57 -16.56
N GLU A 38 -24.52 9.65 -17.27
CA GLU A 38 -25.83 9.78 -17.93
C GLU A 38 -26.08 8.67 -18.96
N VAL A 39 -25.06 8.28 -19.71
CA VAL A 39 -25.18 7.25 -20.75
C VAL A 39 -25.15 5.83 -20.18
N ARG A 40 -24.28 5.58 -19.19
CA ARG A 40 -24.02 4.21 -18.70
C ARG A 40 -24.84 3.85 -17.46
N HIS A 41 -25.14 4.83 -16.62
CA HIS A 41 -25.81 4.67 -15.34
C HIS A 41 -26.84 5.77 -15.07
N PRO A 42 -27.87 5.93 -15.98
CA PRO A 42 -28.82 7.04 -15.93
C PRO A 42 -29.63 7.10 -14.63
N ASP A 43 -29.83 5.94 -13.99
CA ASP A 43 -30.60 5.83 -12.75
C ASP A 43 -29.75 5.92 -11.48
N ALA A 44 -28.42 6.06 -11.59
CA ALA A 44 -27.55 6.13 -10.44
C ALA A 44 -27.68 7.46 -9.72
N VAL A 45 -27.82 7.40 -8.40
CA VAL A 45 -27.93 8.58 -7.52
C VAL A 45 -26.61 8.79 -6.79
N PRO A 46 -26.09 10.03 -6.77
CA PRO A 46 -24.86 10.31 -6.04
C PRO A 46 -25.07 10.14 -4.53
N THR A 47 -24.01 9.71 -3.85
CA THR A 47 -23.90 9.73 -2.40
C THR A 47 -23.86 11.16 -1.85
N SER A 48 -23.79 11.31 -0.54
CA SER A 48 -23.76 12.63 0.10
C SER A 48 -22.54 13.47 -0.30
N LEU A 49 -21.40 12.85 -0.65
CA LEU A 49 -20.21 13.56 -1.10
C LEU A 49 -20.11 13.66 -2.63
N GLY A 50 -20.84 12.81 -3.38
CA GLY A 50 -20.90 12.87 -4.85
C GLY A 50 -20.25 11.70 -5.58
N ALA A 51 -19.89 10.62 -4.89
CA ALA A 51 -19.58 9.34 -5.53
C ALA A 51 -20.88 8.67 -5.98
N TYR A 52 -20.82 7.70 -6.90
CA TYR A 52 -21.98 6.94 -7.38
C TYR A 52 -21.79 5.47 -7.11
N ILE A 53 -22.64 4.89 -6.27
CA ILE A 53 -22.62 3.45 -6.02
C ILE A 53 -23.29 2.75 -7.21
N LEU A 54 -22.51 1.94 -7.91
CA LEU A 54 -22.97 1.20 -9.10
C LEU A 54 -23.46 -0.20 -8.73
N GLU A 55 -22.78 -0.84 -7.77
CA GLU A 55 -23.12 -2.17 -7.27
C GLU A 55 -22.84 -2.21 -5.77
N ASP A 56 -23.73 -2.87 -5.02
CA ASP A 56 -23.58 -3.09 -3.58
C ASP A 56 -24.02 -4.52 -3.25
N VAL A 57 -23.08 -5.33 -2.76
CA VAL A 57 -23.31 -6.73 -2.40
C VAL A 57 -23.02 -6.90 -0.91
N GLU A 58 -24.08 -7.01 -0.14
CA GLU A 58 -23.99 -7.24 1.29
C GLU A 58 -23.55 -8.69 1.58
N SER A 59 -22.73 -8.86 2.61
CA SER A 59 -22.28 -10.18 3.08
C SER A 59 -23.14 -10.75 4.21
N GLY A 60 -24.01 -9.92 4.81
CA GLY A 60 -24.69 -10.23 6.07
C GLY A 60 -23.82 -10.07 7.32
N GLY A 61 -22.60 -9.57 7.18
CA GLY A 61 -21.73 -9.19 8.29
C GLY A 61 -22.18 -7.90 8.97
N GLU A 62 -21.42 -7.49 10.04
CA GLU A 62 -21.65 -6.23 10.73
C GLU A 62 -21.51 -5.05 9.76
N VAL A 63 -22.38 -4.05 9.92
CA VAL A 63 -22.30 -2.81 9.13
C VAL A 63 -21.14 -1.97 9.66
N TYR A 64 -20.26 -1.58 8.76
CA TYR A 64 -19.09 -0.77 9.05
C TYR A 64 -19.46 0.65 9.48
N ASP A 65 -18.92 1.06 10.61
CA ASP A 65 -19.05 2.39 11.20
C ASP A 65 -17.67 3.06 11.27
N ALA A 66 -17.39 3.98 10.34
CA ALA A 66 -16.11 4.66 10.23
C ALA A 66 -15.74 5.48 11.47
N ASP A 67 -16.73 6.01 12.20
CA ASP A 67 -16.50 6.85 13.37
C ASP A 67 -16.05 6.02 14.58
N LYS A 68 -16.38 4.72 14.60
CA LYS A 68 -15.96 3.78 15.64
C LYS A 68 -14.75 2.93 15.27
N GLN A 69 -14.58 2.64 13.98
CA GLN A 69 -13.57 1.71 13.49
C GLN A 69 -12.78 2.34 12.33
N PRO A 70 -11.92 3.33 12.60
CA PRO A 70 -11.25 4.10 11.54
C PRO A 70 -10.26 3.29 10.71
N TYR A 71 -9.81 2.12 11.18
CA TYR A 71 -8.89 1.27 10.45
C TYR A 71 -9.64 0.21 9.65
N VAL A 72 -9.34 0.11 8.37
CA VAL A 72 -9.97 -0.84 7.45
C VAL A 72 -8.91 -1.68 6.73
N PHE A 73 -9.30 -2.88 6.34
CA PHE A 73 -8.54 -3.74 5.45
C PHE A 73 -9.40 -4.06 4.22
N VAL A 74 -8.90 -3.68 3.04
CA VAL A 74 -9.66 -3.80 1.80
C VAL A 74 -8.90 -4.55 0.72
N ARG A 75 -9.62 -5.37 -0.07
CA ARG A 75 -9.19 -5.73 -1.41
C ARG A 75 -9.83 -4.79 -2.40
N TYR A 76 -9.07 -4.36 -3.40
CA TYR A 76 -9.59 -3.41 -4.37
C TYR A 76 -9.07 -3.68 -5.77
N THR A 77 -9.84 -3.21 -6.74
CA THR A 77 -9.44 -3.02 -8.13
C THR A 77 -9.93 -1.65 -8.57
N VAL A 78 -9.03 -0.89 -9.18
CA VAL A 78 -9.33 0.43 -9.73
C VAL A 78 -9.22 0.36 -11.24
N THR A 79 -10.24 0.85 -11.93
CA THR A 79 -10.21 1.01 -13.39
C THR A 79 -10.44 2.47 -13.77
N ASP A 80 -10.02 2.82 -14.98
CA ASP A 80 -10.56 4.02 -15.64
C ASP A 80 -12.02 3.80 -16.09
N LEU A 81 -12.63 4.83 -16.68
CA LEU A 81 -14.01 4.75 -17.17
C LEU A 81 -14.17 3.86 -18.41
N GLU A 82 -13.09 3.55 -19.12
CA GLU A 82 -13.02 2.64 -20.25
C GLU A 82 -12.88 1.18 -19.83
N GLY A 83 -12.60 0.92 -18.52
CA GLY A 83 -12.47 -0.41 -17.93
C GLY A 83 -11.05 -0.95 -17.89
N SER A 84 -10.03 -0.13 -18.20
CA SER A 84 -8.64 -0.56 -18.06
C SER A 84 -8.21 -0.53 -16.59
N VAL A 85 -7.64 -1.63 -16.09
CA VAL A 85 -7.17 -1.71 -14.70
C VAL A 85 -5.93 -0.83 -14.50
N THR A 86 -6.05 0.14 -13.61
CA THR A 86 -4.96 1.07 -13.25
C THR A 86 -4.24 0.64 -11.97
N SER A 87 -4.93 -0.04 -11.06
CA SER A 87 -4.34 -0.56 -9.81
C SER A 87 -5.18 -1.71 -9.26
N THR A 88 -4.55 -2.68 -8.62
CA THR A 88 -5.23 -3.75 -7.89
C THR A 88 -4.31 -4.42 -6.87
N ASN A 89 -4.86 -4.84 -5.74
CA ASN A 89 -4.20 -5.74 -4.79
C ASN A 89 -4.80 -7.16 -4.82
N VAL A 90 -5.57 -7.49 -5.87
CA VAL A 90 -6.13 -8.82 -6.12
C VAL A 90 -5.24 -9.56 -7.11
N GLU A 91 -4.51 -10.57 -6.63
CA GLU A 91 -3.51 -11.32 -7.41
C GLU A 91 -4.05 -11.84 -8.75
N ARG A 92 -5.21 -12.49 -8.73
CA ARG A 92 -5.83 -13.03 -9.94
C ARG A 92 -6.08 -11.96 -11.01
N ILE A 93 -6.51 -10.77 -10.59
CA ILE A 93 -6.76 -9.67 -11.53
C ILE A 93 -5.43 -9.16 -12.09
N ALA A 94 -4.42 -8.96 -11.23
CA ALA A 94 -3.08 -8.56 -11.69
C ALA A 94 -2.50 -9.53 -12.72
N GLN A 95 -2.69 -10.84 -12.52
CA GLN A 95 -2.30 -11.88 -13.48
C GLN A 95 -3.08 -11.76 -14.80
N GLN A 96 -4.40 -11.58 -14.74
CA GLN A 96 -5.26 -11.49 -15.93
C GLN A 96 -4.93 -10.29 -16.83
N VAL A 97 -4.54 -9.16 -16.23
CA VAL A 97 -4.22 -7.93 -16.98
C VAL A 97 -2.72 -7.76 -17.25
N GLY A 98 -1.88 -8.72 -16.85
CA GLY A 98 -0.46 -8.75 -17.16
C GLY A 98 0.42 -7.79 -16.33
N ILE A 99 -0.06 -7.29 -15.19
CA ILE A 99 0.69 -6.42 -14.27
C ILE A 99 1.18 -7.16 -13.01
N TYR A 100 1.05 -8.47 -12.99
CA TYR A 100 1.46 -9.31 -11.87
C TYR A 100 2.97 -9.25 -11.65
N ASP A 101 3.35 -8.95 -10.41
CA ASP A 101 4.74 -8.99 -9.94
C ASP A 101 4.83 -9.92 -8.71
N ARG A 102 5.56 -11.02 -8.85
CA ARG A 102 5.72 -12.02 -7.79
C ARG A 102 6.31 -11.48 -6.49
N SER A 103 7.07 -10.38 -6.56
CA SER A 103 7.64 -9.75 -5.37
C SER A 103 6.66 -8.81 -4.64
N SER A 104 5.54 -8.46 -5.28
CA SER A 104 4.53 -7.58 -4.71
C SER A 104 3.60 -8.32 -3.74
N TYR A 105 3.10 -7.59 -2.75
CA TYR A 105 2.06 -8.09 -1.86
C TYR A 105 0.68 -8.02 -2.55
N TYR A 106 0.00 -9.15 -2.56
CA TYR A 106 -1.41 -9.25 -2.98
C TYR A 106 -2.23 -9.76 -1.81
N GLY A 107 -3.06 -8.90 -1.27
CA GLY A 107 -3.89 -9.20 -0.10
C GLY A 107 -4.59 -7.95 0.40
N PRO A 108 -5.33 -8.04 1.53
CA PRO A 108 -5.99 -6.88 2.09
C PRO A 108 -4.99 -5.78 2.45
N ALA A 109 -5.17 -4.60 1.90
CA ALA A 109 -4.39 -3.41 2.22
C ALA A 109 -5.03 -2.67 3.40
N GLY A 110 -4.23 -2.33 4.39
CA GLY A 110 -4.66 -1.51 5.52
C GLY A 110 -4.79 -0.03 5.13
N GLY A 111 -5.81 0.65 5.66
CA GLY A 111 -6.04 2.06 5.46
C GLY A 111 -6.64 2.72 6.69
N ILE A 112 -6.50 4.03 6.79
CA ILE A 112 -7.13 4.86 7.82
C ILE A 112 -8.22 5.69 7.15
N VAL A 113 -9.47 5.47 7.57
CA VAL A 113 -10.61 6.25 7.10
C VAL A 113 -10.71 7.51 7.93
N ALA A 114 -9.99 8.54 7.50
CA ALA A 114 -9.96 9.84 8.14
C ALA A 114 -9.75 10.94 7.10
N GLU A 115 -10.23 12.14 7.42
CA GLU A 115 -9.99 13.35 6.62
C GLU A 115 -8.48 13.56 6.42
N ASP A 116 -8.10 14.04 5.24
CA ASP A 116 -6.71 14.28 4.83
C ASP A 116 -5.82 13.02 4.68
N ILE A 117 -6.36 11.81 4.89
CA ILE A 117 -5.61 10.55 4.75
C ILE A 117 -6.13 9.74 3.57
N LEU A 118 -7.42 9.45 3.52
CA LEU A 118 -8.04 8.69 2.44
C LEU A 118 -8.75 9.63 1.45
N PRO A 119 -8.72 9.37 0.14
CA PRO A 119 -9.51 10.14 -0.82
C PRO A 119 -10.98 10.19 -0.43
N ALA A 120 -11.59 11.38 -0.49
CA ALA A 120 -12.95 11.61 0.00
C ALA A 120 -13.99 10.67 -0.64
N GLY A 121 -13.86 10.38 -1.93
CA GLY A 121 -14.77 9.44 -2.63
C GLY A 121 -14.58 7.99 -2.23
N VAL A 122 -13.35 7.58 -1.86
CA VAL A 122 -13.08 6.24 -1.34
C VAL A 122 -13.65 6.09 0.05
N GLU A 123 -13.50 7.10 0.92
CA GLU A 123 -14.16 7.09 2.22
C GLU A 123 -15.69 7.02 2.09
N ASP A 124 -16.26 7.84 1.21
CA ASP A 124 -17.70 7.91 0.98
C ASP A 124 -18.27 6.54 0.54
N MET A 125 -17.58 5.85 -0.38
CA MET A 125 -18.01 4.53 -0.83
C MET A 125 -17.90 3.43 0.25
N LEU A 126 -17.02 3.56 1.24
CA LEU A 126 -16.87 2.57 2.31
C LEU A 126 -17.96 2.68 3.38
N ARG A 127 -18.54 3.87 3.57
CA ARG A 127 -19.56 4.11 4.60
C ARG A 127 -20.79 3.22 4.40
N GLY A 128 -21.18 2.54 5.48
CA GLY A 128 -22.33 1.66 5.49
C GLY A 128 -22.16 0.34 4.74
N MET A 129 -20.96 -0.03 4.29
CA MET A 129 -20.70 -1.39 3.79
C MET A 129 -20.80 -2.41 4.92
N SER A 130 -21.20 -3.64 4.60
CA SER A 130 -21.05 -4.76 5.53
C SER A 130 -19.62 -5.31 5.49
N ILE A 131 -19.07 -5.74 6.64
CA ILE A 131 -17.80 -6.47 6.69
C ILE A 131 -17.92 -7.75 5.86
N GLY A 132 -16.99 -7.96 4.93
CA GLY A 132 -17.04 -9.03 3.92
C GLY A 132 -17.87 -8.69 2.69
N GLY A 133 -18.56 -7.53 2.67
CA GLY A 133 -19.32 -7.04 1.53
C GLY A 133 -18.43 -6.48 0.43
N ARG A 134 -19.04 -6.32 -0.75
CA ARG A 134 -18.37 -5.74 -1.94
C ARG A 134 -19.17 -4.59 -2.48
N ARG A 135 -18.48 -3.55 -2.88
CA ARG A 135 -19.10 -2.37 -3.48
C ARG A 135 -18.30 -1.88 -4.67
N LYS A 136 -19.01 -1.48 -5.72
CA LYS A 136 -18.44 -0.82 -6.88
C LYS A 136 -18.97 0.60 -6.97
N ALA A 137 -18.07 1.56 -7.15
CA ALA A 137 -18.43 2.97 -7.21
C ALA A 137 -17.68 3.69 -8.33
N ALA A 138 -18.36 4.60 -9.00
CA ALA A 138 -17.74 5.58 -9.86
C ALA A 138 -17.44 6.84 -9.04
N ILE A 139 -16.18 7.26 -9.04
CA ILE A 139 -15.66 8.36 -8.24
C ILE A 139 -15.10 9.42 -9.17
N PRO A 140 -15.67 10.63 -9.20
CA PRO A 140 -15.14 11.70 -10.02
C PRO A 140 -13.79 12.21 -9.50
N ALA A 141 -12.98 12.73 -10.41
CA ALA A 141 -11.59 13.18 -10.14
C ALA A 141 -11.48 14.11 -8.92
N TRP A 142 -12.45 14.98 -8.71
CA TRP A 142 -12.43 15.92 -7.60
C TRP A 142 -12.63 15.30 -6.22
N LEU A 143 -13.16 14.07 -6.15
CA LEU A 143 -13.26 13.26 -4.92
C LEU A 143 -12.08 12.30 -4.73
N MET A 144 -11.13 12.24 -5.67
CA MET A 144 -9.92 11.44 -5.55
C MET A 144 -8.81 12.14 -4.78
N THR A 145 -9.04 13.36 -4.31
CA THR A 145 -8.14 14.09 -3.40
C THR A 145 -8.46 13.76 -1.95
N THR A 146 -7.45 13.82 -1.08
CA THR A 146 -7.63 13.68 0.37
C THR A 146 -8.30 14.91 1.00
N LYS A 147 -8.18 16.09 0.38
CA LYS A 147 -8.92 17.27 0.79
C LYS A 147 -10.39 17.16 0.42
N ARG A 148 -11.24 17.67 1.29
CA ARG A 148 -12.67 17.68 1.08
C ARG A 148 -13.11 18.97 0.41
N TYR A 149 -13.66 18.83 -0.78
CA TYR A 149 -14.33 19.91 -1.51
C TYR A 149 -15.83 19.66 -1.49
N SER A 150 -16.61 20.74 -1.36
CA SER A 150 -18.08 20.63 -1.32
C SER A 150 -18.68 20.36 -2.72
N LYS A 151 -17.93 20.66 -3.78
CA LYS A 151 -18.33 20.50 -5.19
C LYS A 151 -17.13 20.62 -6.15
N ALA A 152 -17.27 20.06 -7.33
CA ALA A 152 -16.24 20.09 -8.37
C ALA A 152 -15.72 21.51 -8.69
N SER A 153 -16.59 22.52 -8.74
CA SER A 153 -16.17 23.90 -9.02
C SER A 153 -15.27 24.52 -7.94
N GLU A 154 -15.31 24.02 -6.73
CA GLU A 154 -14.39 24.43 -5.66
C GLU A 154 -13.01 23.78 -5.87
N TYR A 155 -12.95 22.47 -6.15
CA TYR A 155 -11.73 21.78 -6.55
C TYR A 155 -11.05 22.47 -7.75
N LEU A 156 -11.79 22.78 -8.80
CA LEU A 156 -11.26 23.44 -10.00
C LEU A 156 -10.58 24.78 -9.73
N ARG A 157 -11.00 25.51 -8.68
CA ARG A 157 -10.35 26.78 -8.29
C ARG A 157 -9.00 26.55 -7.57
N HIS A 158 -8.75 25.36 -7.07
CA HIS A 158 -7.55 25.01 -6.32
C HIS A 158 -6.63 24.03 -7.04
N LYS A 159 -7.01 23.55 -8.23
CA LYS A 159 -6.33 22.50 -8.99
C LYS A 159 -4.84 22.76 -9.26
N ASP A 160 -4.44 24.01 -9.43
CA ASP A 160 -3.02 24.36 -9.67
C ASP A 160 -2.11 24.02 -8.50
N LYS A 161 -2.68 23.74 -7.32
CA LYS A 161 -1.99 23.34 -6.09
C LYS A 161 -2.16 21.86 -5.75
N GLU A 162 -3.00 21.15 -6.51
CA GLU A 162 -3.31 19.76 -6.30
C GLU A 162 -2.67 18.89 -7.39
N SER A 163 -2.39 17.63 -7.03
CA SER A 163 -2.02 16.62 -8.03
C SER A 163 -3.17 16.40 -9.02
N SER A 164 -2.84 16.06 -10.25
CA SER A 164 -3.84 15.68 -11.25
C SER A 164 -4.45 14.33 -10.89
N TYR A 165 -5.75 14.30 -10.67
CA TYR A 165 -6.50 13.08 -10.42
C TYR A 165 -7.41 12.76 -11.62
N ALA A 166 -7.70 11.47 -11.81
CA ALA A 166 -8.57 10.97 -12.87
C ALA A 166 -9.88 10.42 -12.28
N ASN A 167 -10.94 10.48 -13.08
CA ASN A 167 -12.17 9.75 -12.79
C ASN A 167 -11.86 8.26 -12.71
N SER A 168 -12.39 7.57 -11.71
CA SER A 168 -12.04 6.19 -11.44
C SER A 168 -13.25 5.37 -11.03
N ILE A 169 -13.21 4.08 -11.37
CA ILE A 169 -14.16 3.10 -10.85
C ILE A 169 -13.40 2.25 -9.85
N TYR A 170 -13.88 2.23 -8.62
CA TYR A 170 -13.39 1.37 -7.54
C TYR A 170 -14.32 0.19 -7.36
N GLU A 171 -13.76 -1.01 -7.34
CA GLU A 171 -14.40 -2.22 -6.83
C GLU A 171 -13.66 -2.62 -5.56
N VAL A 172 -14.35 -2.63 -4.42
CA VAL A 172 -13.78 -2.84 -3.09
C VAL A 172 -14.51 -3.97 -2.38
N GLU A 173 -13.73 -4.88 -1.75
CA GLU A 173 -14.19 -5.80 -0.73
C GLU A 173 -13.69 -5.29 0.63
N LEU A 174 -14.59 -4.98 1.57
CA LEU A 174 -14.25 -4.60 2.93
C LEU A 174 -14.01 -5.86 3.77
N VAL A 175 -12.75 -6.26 3.91
CA VAL A 175 -12.37 -7.53 4.54
C VAL A 175 -12.51 -7.49 6.05
N ALA A 176 -12.09 -6.39 6.67
CA ALA A 176 -12.13 -6.19 8.12
C ALA A 176 -12.06 -4.70 8.47
N SER A 177 -12.47 -4.37 9.69
CA SER A 177 -12.23 -3.07 10.31
C SER A 177 -11.91 -3.23 11.80
N THR A 178 -11.26 -2.24 12.38
CA THR A 178 -10.94 -2.23 13.82
C THR A 178 -10.86 -0.80 14.36
N SER A 179 -11.16 -0.66 15.65
CA SER A 179 -10.93 0.58 16.40
C SER A 179 -9.50 0.67 16.97
N ASP A 180 -8.82 -0.49 17.11
CA ASP A 180 -7.49 -0.60 17.69
C ASP A 180 -6.60 -1.48 16.80
N ILE A 181 -5.86 -0.81 15.91
CA ILE A 181 -4.97 -1.48 14.97
C ILE A 181 -3.82 -2.19 15.68
N LEU A 182 -3.26 -1.59 16.74
CA LEU A 182 -2.13 -2.16 17.45
C LEU A 182 -2.51 -3.44 18.16
N LYS A 183 -3.67 -3.45 18.82
CA LYS A 183 -4.20 -4.67 19.42
C LYS A 183 -4.49 -5.75 18.36
N SER A 184 -5.06 -5.39 17.24
CA SER A 184 -5.34 -6.31 16.14
C SER A 184 -4.06 -6.97 15.58
N GLU A 185 -2.97 -6.20 15.48
CA GLU A 185 -1.67 -6.72 15.07
C GLU A 185 -1.09 -7.68 16.11
N VAL A 186 -1.14 -7.31 17.41
CA VAL A 186 -0.67 -8.17 18.51
C VAL A 186 -1.47 -9.47 18.57
N ASP A 187 -2.81 -9.41 18.49
CA ASP A 187 -3.67 -10.60 18.44
C ASP A 187 -3.30 -11.53 17.25
N SER A 188 -2.86 -10.94 16.14
CA SER A 188 -2.42 -11.69 14.95
C SER A 188 -1.05 -12.35 15.16
N LEU A 189 -0.13 -11.67 15.82
CA LEU A 189 1.17 -12.21 16.24
C LEU A 189 1.00 -13.36 17.24
N GLU A 190 0.15 -13.21 18.26
CA GLU A 190 -0.16 -14.26 19.23
C GLU A 190 -0.72 -15.51 18.54
N LYS A 191 -1.70 -15.33 17.65
CA LYS A 191 -2.24 -16.46 16.86
C LYS A 191 -1.15 -17.16 16.04
N PHE A 192 -0.23 -16.38 15.46
CA PHE A 192 0.87 -16.91 14.67
C PHE A 192 1.85 -17.70 15.55
N THR A 193 2.27 -17.17 16.71
CA THR A 193 3.20 -17.83 17.62
C THR A 193 2.61 -19.13 18.17
N HIS A 194 1.34 -19.14 18.57
CA HIS A 194 0.64 -20.36 19.00
C HIS A 194 0.57 -21.42 17.91
N LYS A 195 0.35 -21.00 16.66
CA LYS A 195 0.17 -21.97 15.55
C LYS A 195 1.49 -22.55 15.04
N TYR A 196 2.56 -21.76 15.02
CA TYR A 196 3.80 -22.11 14.30
C TYR A 196 5.05 -22.18 15.16
N LEU A 197 4.99 -21.68 16.41
CA LEU A 197 6.15 -21.56 17.29
C LEU A 197 5.91 -22.16 18.69
N ASP A 198 4.92 -23.06 18.84
CA ASP A 198 4.55 -23.74 20.10
C ASP A 198 4.15 -22.79 21.24
N GLY A 199 3.70 -21.58 20.91
CA GLY A 199 3.39 -20.52 21.87
C GLY A 199 4.65 -19.91 22.47
N VAL A 200 4.91 -18.67 22.14
CA VAL A 200 6.05 -17.90 22.69
C VAL A 200 5.49 -16.67 23.39
N ASP A 201 5.91 -16.45 24.64
CA ASP A 201 5.53 -15.26 25.38
C ASP A 201 6.18 -14.01 24.77
N SER A 202 5.46 -12.89 24.83
CA SER A 202 6.01 -11.61 24.39
C SER A 202 7.08 -11.12 25.37
N LEU A 203 8.22 -10.66 24.85
CA LEU A 203 9.25 -10.00 25.65
C LEU A 203 8.88 -8.55 25.97
N SER A 204 8.16 -7.91 25.07
CA SER A 204 7.50 -6.60 25.28
C SER A 204 6.27 -6.51 24.40
N TYR A 205 5.43 -5.49 24.60
CA TYR A 205 4.20 -5.32 23.82
C TYR A 205 4.48 -5.33 22.31
N GLY A 206 3.93 -6.34 21.63
CA GLY A 206 4.07 -6.50 20.18
C GLY A 206 5.45 -6.99 19.71
N PHE A 207 6.31 -7.51 20.61
CA PHE A 207 7.57 -8.13 20.25
C PHE A 207 7.71 -9.52 20.88
N TYR A 208 8.07 -10.49 20.04
CA TYR A 208 8.25 -11.90 20.38
C TYR A 208 9.59 -12.36 19.83
N TYR A 209 10.29 -13.21 20.59
CA TYR A 209 11.53 -13.85 20.17
C TYR A 209 11.52 -15.33 20.49
N LYS A 210 11.96 -16.16 19.55
CA LYS A 210 12.19 -17.59 19.77
C LYS A 210 13.56 -17.98 19.24
N GLN A 211 14.33 -18.61 20.10
CA GLN A 211 15.57 -19.28 19.73
C GLN A 211 15.24 -20.54 18.90
N LEU A 212 15.90 -20.70 17.75
CA LEU A 212 15.75 -21.86 16.86
C LEU A 212 16.94 -22.81 16.88
N LYS A 213 18.15 -22.28 17.20
CA LYS A 213 19.40 -23.03 17.35
C LYS A 213 20.18 -22.42 18.50
N GLU A 214 20.66 -23.28 19.40
CA GLU A 214 21.44 -22.88 20.56
C GLU A 214 22.73 -22.15 20.17
N PRO A 215 23.12 -21.10 20.92
CA PRO A 215 24.38 -20.42 20.72
C PRO A 215 25.56 -21.28 21.15
N THR A 216 26.74 -20.98 20.62
CA THR A 216 28.00 -21.62 21.10
C THR A 216 28.59 -20.93 22.32
N ASP A 217 28.19 -19.67 22.56
CA ASP A 217 28.56 -18.86 23.72
C ASP A 217 27.36 -18.02 24.16
N THR A 218 27.07 -18.00 25.45
CA THR A 218 25.93 -17.27 26.04
C THR A 218 26.24 -15.84 26.43
N ASN A 219 27.51 -15.38 26.26
CA ASN A 219 27.88 -14.00 26.52
C ASN A 219 27.24 -13.05 25.48
N ALA A 220 26.85 -11.87 25.95
CA ALA A 220 26.41 -10.81 25.06
C ALA A 220 27.59 -10.28 24.24
N PHE A 221 27.33 -9.74 23.06
CA PHE A 221 28.36 -9.09 22.25
C PHE A 221 28.82 -7.78 22.92
N PRO A 222 30.14 -7.55 23.01
CA PRO A 222 30.66 -6.25 23.44
C PRO A 222 30.29 -5.14 22.48
N SER A 223 30.20 -3.91 22.97
CA SER A 223 30.16 -2.71 22.10
C SER A 223 31.39 -2.67 21.19
N ASP A 224 31.26 -2.00 20.05
CA ASP A 224 32.28 -1.91 19.00
C ASP A 224 32.70 -3.25 18.36
N THR A 225 31.85 -4.27 18.45
CA THR A 225 32.03 -5.55 17.78
C THR A 225 31.28 -5.55 16.44
N THR A 226 31.88 -6.10 15.40
CA THR A 226 31.19 -6.44 14.16
C THR A 226 30.77 -7.89 14.17
N VAL A 227 29.50 -8.16 13.85
CA VAL A 227 28.88 -9.49 13.79
C VAL A 227 28.31 -9.68 12.39
N TYR A 228 28.49 -10.87 11.82
CA TYR A 228 27.92 -11.17 10.49
C TYR A 228 26.67 -12.03 10.61
N ILE A 229 25.66 -11.71 9.80
CA ILE A 229 24.37 -12.37 9.85
C ILE A 229 23.86 -12.76 8.48
N ASN A 230 23.15 -13.88 8.44
CA ASN A 230 22.17 -14.14 7.41
C ASN A 230 20.76 -13.89 7.96
N TYR A 231 19.88 -13.36 7.13
CA TYR A 231 18.50 -13.17 7.52
C TYR A 231 17.50 -13.44 6.40
N THR A 232 16.25 -13.70 6.78
CA THR A 232 15.09 -13.74 5.89
C THR A 232 13.92 -13.02 6.56
N GLY A 233 13.45 -11.95 5.93
CA GLY A 233 12.28 -11.18 6.35
C GLY A 233 11.01 -11.67 5.66
N ARG A 234 9.93 -11.89 6.46
CA ARG A 234 8.63 -12.42 6.01
C ARG A 234 7.46 -11.63 6.56
N LEU A 235 6.36 -11.64 5.83
CA LEU A 235 5.03 -11.28 6.36
C LEU A 235 4.41 -12.49 7.09
N LEU A 236 3.36 -12.27 7.88
CA LEU A 236 2.64 -13.35 8.58
C LEU A 236 2.00 -14.39 7.64
N ASN A 237 1.73 -14.03 6.38
CA ASN A 237 1.25 -14.98 5.36
C ASN A 237 2.38 -15.86 4.78
N GLY A 238 3.63 -15.68 5.23
CA GLY A 238 4.81 -16.41 4.77
C GLY A 238 5.51 -15.81 3.54
N GLN A 239 4.99 -14.74 2.95
CA GLN A 239 5.64 -14.07 1.83
C GLN A 239 6.98 -13.49 2.27
N VAL A 240 8.05 -13.89 1.60
CA VAL A 240 9.39 -13.31 1.79
C VAL A 240 9.45 -11.97 1.06
N PHE A 241 9.89 -10.93 1.76
CA PHE A 241 10.09 -9.62 1.17
C PHE A 241 11.56 -9.23 1.03
N ASP A 242 12.45 -9.84 1.84
CA ASP A 242 13.89 -9.61 1.78
C ASP A 242 14.69 -10.79 2.39
N THR A 243 15.92 -11.01 1.91
CA THR A 243 16.85 -12.02 2.45
C THR A 243 18.28 -11.76 1.97
N THR A 244 19.28 -12.17 2.77
CA THR A 244 20.70 -12.19 2.37
C THR A 244 21.06 -13.48 1.62
N ILE A 245 20.21 -14.50 1.63
CA ILE A 245 20.50 -15.84 1.10
C ILE A 245 20.03 -15.94 -0.35
N GLN A 246 20.97 -16.10 -1.29
CA GLN A 246 20.71 -16.06 -2.75
C GLN A 246 19.65 -17.10 -3.19
N ASP A 247 19.77 -18.33 -2.74
CA ASP A 247 18.84 -19.40 -3.14
C ASP A 247 17.44 -19.16 -2.59
N THR A 248 17.33 -18.62 -1.37
CA THR A 248 16.07 -18.17 -0.79
C THR A 248 15.48 -17.03 -1.63
N ALA A 249 16.30 -16.05 -2.01
CA ALA A 249 15.84 -14.93 -2.83
C ALA A 249 15.30 -15.40 -4.20
N LYS A 250 16.00 -16.35 -4.85
CA LYS A 250 15.56 -16.96 -6.11
C LYS A 250 14.26 -17.76 -5.94
N PHE A 251 14.19 -18.58 -4.90
CA PHE A 251 13.02 -19.41 -4.64
C PHE A 251 11.74 -18.57 -4.42
N TYR A 252 11.86 -17.49 -3.65
CA TYR A 252 10.74 -16.60 -3.35
C TYR A 252 10.57 -15.44 -4.34
N ASN A 253 11.36 -15.40 -5.43
CA ASN A 253 11.30 -14.39 -6.49
C ASN A 253 11.54 -12.93 -6.00
N VAL A 254 12.37 -12.77 -4.98
CA VAL A 254 12.86 -11.46 -4.52
C VAL A 254 14.32 -11.21 -4.93
N TYR A 255 14.87 -12.08 -5.77
CA TYR A 255 16.23 -11.96 -6.29
C TYR A 255 16.42 -10.73 -7.18
N SER A 256 17.52 -10.03 -6.98
CA SER A 256 17.99 -8.94 -7.83
C SER A 256 19.43 -9.17 -8.22
N SER A 257 19.75 -9.09 -9.51
CA SER A 257 21.12 -9.21 -10.01
C SER A 257 22.02 -8.03 -9.62
N SER A 258 21.45 -6.93 -9.13
CA SER A 258 22.19 -5.75 -8.66
C SER A 258 22.56 -5.81 -7.18
N ARG A 259 22.20 -6.90 -6.48
CA ARG A 259 22.46 -7.09 -5.05
C ARG A 259 23.44 -8.25 -4.86
N THR A 260 24.41 -8.07 -3.96
CA THR A 260 25.26 -9.13 -3.43
C THR A 260 24.48 -9.91 -2.35
N TYR A 261 24.56 -11.24 -2.40
CA TYR A 261 23.91 -12.14 -1.46
C TYR A 261 24.99 -12.85 -0.65
N GLU A 262 25.29 -12.31 0.48
CA GLU A 262 26.30 -12.78 1.43
C GLU A 262 25.89 -12.35 2.86
N PRO A 263 26.54 -12.89 3.91
CA PRO A 263 26.36 -12.40 5.26
C PRO A 263 26.64 -10.90 5.37
N VAL A 264 25.77 -10.19 6.07
CA VAL A 264 25.85 -8.74 6.21
C VAL A 264 26.45 -8.38 7.58
N ALA A 265 27.37 -7.43 7.58
CA ALA A 265 27.97 -6.88 8.81
C ALA A 265 26.92 -6.11 9.63
N VAL A 266 26.91 -6.35 10.94
CA VAL A 266 26.15 -5.59 11.94
C VAL A 266 27.17 -5.02 12.92
N ASN A 267 27.19 -3.71 13.07
CA ASN A 267 28.02 -3.04 14.05
C ASN A 267 27.28 -2.93 15.37
N TRP A 268 27.85 -3.50 16.43
CA TRP A 268 27.25 -3.57 17.75
C TRP A 268 27.55 -2.33 18.57
N GLY A 269 26.51 -1.70 19.16
CA GLY A 269 26.64 -0.53 20.01
C GLY A 269 26.45 -0.83 21.49
N GLU A 270 26.37 0.22 22.32
CA GLU A 270 26.13 0.09 23.75
C GLU A 270 24.66 -0.32 24.05
N HIS A 271 23.74 0.05 23.15
CA HIS A 271 22.31 -0.23 23.27
C HIS A 271 21.77 -0.80 21.96
N TYR A 272 20.63 -1.50 22.01
CA TYR A 272 19.98 -2.09 20.83
C TYR A 272 19.72 -1.06 19.72
N TYR A 273 19.38 0.18 20.07
CA TYR A 273 19.09 1.23 19.10
C TYR A 273 20.34 1.84 18.45
N ASP A 274 21.54 1.50 18.91
CA ASP A 274 22.82 1.90 18.30
C ASP A 274 23.27 0.91 17.22
N LEU A 275 22.58 -0.25 17.08
CA LEU A 275 22.90 -1.24 16.06
C LEU A 275 22.73 -0.66 14.65
N THR A 276 23.75 -0.82 13.82
CA THR A 276 23.72 -0.42 12.40
C THR A 276 24.12 -1.60 11.51
N MET A 277 23.66 -1.61 10.27
CA MET A 277 23.92 -2.68 9.30
C MET A 277 24.67 -2.14 8.09
N GLY A 278 25.68 -2.86 7.63
CA GLY A 278 26.58 -2.51 6.53
C GLY A 278 27.99 -2.19 7.00
N ASP A 279 28.91 -1.96 6.06
CA ASP A 279 30.30 -1.60 6.35
C ASP A 279 30.37 -0.27 7.08
N SER A 280 31.40 -0.11 7.92
CA SER A 280 31.55 1.05 8.80
C SER A 280 31.44 2.43 8.08
N SER A 281 31.76 2.48 6.79
CA SER A 281 31.69 3.70 5.98
C SER A 281 30.30 3.97 5.39
N SER A 282 29.41 2.97 5.34
CA SER A 282 28.07 3.01 4.74
C SER A 282 26.98 2.45 5.64
N ALA A 283 27.29 2.21 6.91
CA ALA A 283 26.37 1.64 7.87
C ALA A 283 25.11 2.51 8.04
N THR A 284 23.96 1.85 8.04
CA THR A 284 22.64 2.48 8.18
C THR A 284 21.90 1.90 9.38
N SER A 285 21.08 2.73 10.02
CA SER A 285 20.18 2.26 11.06
C SER A 285 19.15 1.29 10.46
N VAL A 286 18.77 0.28 11.23
CA VAL A 286 17.74 -0.71 10.88
C VAL A 286 16.48 -0.52 11.72
N ILE A 287 15.37 -1.12 11.29
CA ILE A 287 14.08 -1.00 12.01
C ILE A 287 14.18 -1.60 13.41
N THR A 288 13.45 -0.99 14.34
CA THR A 288 13.52 -1.32 15.79
C THR A 288 13.31 -2.81 16.08
N GLY A 289 12.33 -3.45 15.43
CA GLY A 289 12.08 -4.88 15.66
C GLY A 289 13.23 -5.79 15.24
N PHE A 290 13.98 -5.41 14.21
CA PHE A 290 15.19 -6.11 13.79
C PHE A 290 16.31 -5.92 14.82
N GLN A 291 16.50 -4.69 15.33
CA GLN A 291 17.47 -4.38 16.40
C GLN A 291 17.15 -5.17 17.67
N LEU A 292 15.89 -5.19 18.10
CA LEU A 292 15.45 -5.98 19.26
C LEU A 292 15.71 -7.47 19.07
N THR A 293 15.44 -8.01 17.88
CA THR A 293 15.70 -9.42 17.57
C THR A 293 17.17 -9.76 17.72
N LEU A 294 18.07 -8.95 17.15
CA LEU A 294 19.51 -9.13 17.26
C LEU A 294 19.98 -9.03 18.71
N TRP A 295 19.40 -8.13 19.50
CA TRP A 295 19.80 -7.89 20.89
C TRP A 295 19.58 -9.11 21.80
N GLU A 296 18.58 -9.95 21.49
CA GLU A 296 18.34 -11.21 22.18
C GLU A 296 19.33 -12.32 21.80
N MET A 297 20.01 -12.20 20.63
CA MET A 297 20.84 -13.27 20.07
C MET A 297 22.26 -13.30 20.64
N ARG A 298 22.87 -14.49 20.55
CA ARG A 298 24.23 -14.78 21.00
C ARG A 298 25.05 -15.43 19.87
N HIS A 299 26.31 -15.74 20.13
CA HIS A 299 27.25 -16.27 19.13
C HIS A 299 26.74 -17.55 18.45
N TYR A 300 26.69 -17.53 17.12
CA TYR A 300 26.25 -18.62 16.24
C TYR A 300 24.82 -19.12 16.51
N GLU A 301 24.03 -18.29 17.17
CA GLU A 301 22.63 -18.54 17.40
C GLU A 301 21.83 -18.33 16.12
N LYS A 302 20.76 -19.11 15.98
CA LYS A 302 19.69 -18.83 15.03
C LYS A 302 18.42 -18.53 15.81
N GLY A 303 17.78 -17.43 15.50
CA GLY A 303 16.57 -16.98 16.18
C GLY A 303 15.55 -16.40 15.22
N VAL A 304 14.33 -16.24 15.71
CA VAL A 304 13.25 -15.56 14.98
C VAL A 304 12.61 -14.51 15.86
N GLY A 305 12.62 -13.27 15.38
CA GLY A 305 11.89 -12.15 15.96
C GLY A 305 10.60 -11.89 15.18
N LEU A 306 9.52 -11.63 15.91
CA LEU A 306 8.23 -11.24 15.35
C LEU A 306 7.81 -9.96 16.04
N PHE A 307 7.34 -8.99 15.26
CA PHE A 307 6.97 -7.71 15.84
C PHE A 307 5.90 -6.98 15.03
N TYR A 308 5.14 -6.15 15.74
CA TYR A 308 4.08 -5.34 15.17
C TYR A 308 4.62 -4.15 14.36
N SER A 309 3.78 -3.52 13.56
CA SER A 309 4.19 -2.50 12.59
C SER A 309 4.90 -1.29 13.18
N PRO A 310 4.64 -0.81 14.42
CA PRO A 310 5.42 0.28 15.03
C PRO A 310 6.92 -0.01 15.17
N TYR A 311 7.31 -1.28 15.29
CA TYR A 311 8.72 -1.68 15.29
C TYR A 311 9.27 -1.97 13.89
N GLY A 312 8.42 -1.87 12.87
CA GLY A 312 8.74 -2.07 11.45
C GLY A 312 8.50 -0.82 10.61
N TYR A 313 7.54 -0.89 9.69
CA TYR A 313 7.26 0.16 8.70
C TYR A 313 5.95 0.93 8.95
N THR A 314 5.33 0.78 10.11
CA THR A 314 4.16 1.52 10.58
C THR A 314 2.96 1.48 9.63
N TYR A 315 2.22 2.58 9.54
CA TYR A 315 1.10 2.77 8.59
C TYR A 315 1.55 2.95 7.13
N SER A 316 2.82 3.24 6.89
CA SER A 316 3.34 3.50 5.53
C SER A 316 3.64 2.23 4.75
N GLY A 317 3.97 1.14 5.45
CA GLY A 317 4.54 -0.04 4.79
C GLY A 317 5.87 0.25 4.10
N SER A 318 6.28 -0.60 3.16
CA SER A 318 7.50 -0.38 2.36
C SER A 318 7.33 -0.88 0.94
N GLY A 319 7.32 0.05 -0.01
CA GLY A 319 7.17 -0.22 -1.44
C GLY A 319 5.93 -1.08 -1.75
N LYS A 320 6.08 -2.02 -2.67
CA LYS A 320 5.00 -2.96 -3.04
C LYS A 320 5.02 -4.26 -2.23
N ARG A 321 6.05 -4.49 -1.40
CA ARG A 321 6.29 -5.77 -0.73
C ARG A 321 5.71 -5.85 0.67
N ILE A 322 5.71 -4.74 1.39
CA ILE A 322 5.25 -4.68 2.78
C ILE A 322 4.07 -3.71 2.85
N PRO A 323 2.85 -4.21 3.09
CA PRO A 323 1.68 -3.35 3.17
C PRO A 323 1.67 -2.52 4.46
N SER A 324 0.79 -1.51 4.51
CA SER A 324 0.50 -0.74 5.72
C SER A 324 0.09 -1.66 6.88
N PHE A 325 0.52 -1.33 8.10
CA PHE A 325 0.16 -2.07 9.32
C PHE A 325 0.55 -3.56 9.28
N ALA A 326 1.66 -3.89 8.63
CA ALA A 326 2.12 -5.27 8.54
C ALA A 326 3.02 -5.63 9.71
N PRO A 327 2.64 -6.61 10.57
CA PRO A 327 3.57 -7.27 11.44
C PRO A 327 4.62 -8.04 10.63
N LEU A 328 5.86 -8.06 11.11
CA LEU A 328 6.98 -8.66 10.41
C LEU A 328 7.59 -9.81 11.20
N ILE A 329 8.21 -10.72 10.46
CA ILE A 329 8.98 -11.85 10.96
C ILE A 329 10.38 -11.76 10.39
N PHE A 330 11.40 -11.83 11.23
CA PHE A 330 12.79 -11.96 10.80
C PHE A 330 13.41 -13.21 11.42
N GLU A 331 13.78 -14.15 10.57
CA GLU A 331 14.62 -15.26 10.91
C GLU A 331 16.06 -14.84 10.65
N ILE A 332 16.90 -14.87 11.69
CA ILE A 332 18.30 -14.40 11.67
C ILE A 332 19.19 -15.52 12.14
N GLU A 333 20.34 -15.70 11.49
CA GLU A 333 21.41 -16.57 11.92
C GLU A 333 22.72 -15.79 12.00
N ILE A 334 23.41 -15.88 13.13
CA ILE A 334 24.74 -15.30 13.32
C ILE A 334 25.74 -16.30 12.76
N VAL A 335 26.60 -15.81 11.86
CA VAL A 335 27.55 -16.63 11.09
C VAL A 335 28.93 -16.00 11.08
N ASP A 336 29.90 -16.72 10.53
CA ASP A 336 31.25 -16.18 10.31
C ASP A 336 31.24 -15.04 9.27
N GLU A 337 32.28 -14.23 9.30
CA GLU A 337 32.61 -13.29 8.23
C GLU A 337 32.73 -14.04 6.90
N PRO A 338 32.15 -13.51 5.80
CA PRO A 338 32.30 -14.12 4.50
C PRO A 338 33.80 -14.17 4.09
N GLU A 339 34.23 -15.30 3.51
CA GLU A 339 35.55 -15.42 2.91
C GLU A 339 35.63 -14.57 1.62
N ASP A 340 36.71 -13.82 1.46
CA ASP A 340 37.01 -12.98 0.28
C ASP A 340 37.12 -13.78 -1.05
#